data_dc56a7021b0aa93703cfb7e9955923c9
#
_entry.id   dc56a7021b0aa93703cfb7e9955923c9
#
_cell.length_a   1.000
_cell.length_b   1.000
_cell.length_c   1.000
_cell.angle_alpha   90.00
_cell.angle_beta   90.00
_cell.angle_gamma   90.00
#
_symmetry.space_group_name_H-M   'P 1'
#
loop_
_entity.id
_entity.type
_entity.pdbx_description
1 polymer ?
#
loop_
_entity_poly.entity_id
_entity_poly.type
_entity_poly.pdbx_seq_one_letter_code
_entity_poly.pdbx_strand_id
1 'polypeptide(L)'
;MKKTNTKYIFVTGGVISGVGKGIAAASIGVILKGKGLKVSIQKCDPYLNVDAGLLNPAEHGECFVTKDGAETDLDLGHYERFLDEETTKDSITLSGKLYQELIKKERSGGFHGKTVQLVPHLTDTIHQSILRASQGSDVHLVEIGGTIGDYEGLAFVEAIRTFSSLVGQQNCLYVSVVYVPWLKISQEFKTKPAQNALQDLRGFGIIPDIVLARTEKMAPRAIADKIARFANIPKQAVVILPDIKSVYDVPFNLLKSDIAEVLNQFVNIDNQPDMSAWEKLRRISSQRYDRTVTVGLVAKYTDNTDTYISVTEALKAASYANQVNLELKWLNAETVTDEELASVDGILVPGGFGTRGLEGKIKAADYALTHDKPYLGLCLGLQMAAIAAARRGGLEKATSTEIDPESRDDVIYIMDDQKGKESTGGTMRLGNYPAKLVAGSQVAQIYGTTTVIERHRHRYEVNQAFLNYINDGGLIVSGTSPDGRLVEFVEAPQHRFFIATQAHPEFRSRPMRPHPLFTAFIRALSI
;
A
#
# COMPACT_ATOMS: atom_id res chain seq x y z
N MET A 1 11.20 -21.75 -25.37
CA MET A 1 10.84 -21.31 -24.02
C MET A 1 10.55 -22.56 -23.18
N LYS A 2 11.11 -22.69 -21.97
CA LYS A 2 10.72 -23.77 -21.04
C LYS A 2 9.24 -23.59 -20.73
N LYS A 3 8.42 -24.67 -20.89
CA LYS A 3 7.04 -24.67 -20.42
C LYS A 3 7.05 -24.30 -18.94
N THR A 4 6.51 -23.15 -18.58
CA THR A 4 6.30 -22.76 -17.19
C THR A 4 5.14 -23.58 -16.67
N ASN A 5 5.30 -24.26 -15.54
CA ASN A 5 4.20 -24.93 -14.83
C ASN A 5 3.35 -23.94 -14.01
N THR A 6 3.64 -22.63 -14.12
CA THR A 6 2.95 -21.58 -13.37
C THR A 6 1.50 -21.45 -13.83
N LYS A 7 0.60 -21.39 -12.88
CA LYS A 7 -0.81 -21.06 -13.07
C LYS A 7 -1.02 -19.56 -12.97
N TYR A 8 -1.89 -19.00 -13.80
CA TYR A 8 -2.16 -17.57 -13.86
C TYR A 8 -3.63 -17.30 -13.54
N ILE A 9 -3.89 -16.38 -12.61
CA ILE A 9 -5.24 -15.96 -12.24
C ILE A 9 -5.37 -14.48 -12.56
N PHE A 10 -6.22 -14.15 -13.54
CA PHE A 10 -6.48 -12.78 -13.94
C PHE A 10 -7.72 -12.26 -13.22
N VAL A 11 -7.56 -11.16 -12.47
CA VAL A 11 -8.65 -10.52 -11.74
C VAL A 11 -9.01 -9.22 -12.43
N THR A 12 -10.22 -9.15 -12.97
CA THR A 12 -10.77 -7.98 -13.65
C THR A 12 -11.92 -7.39 -12.86
N GLY A 13 -12.25 -6.12 -13.10
CA GLY A 13 -13.40 -5.48 -12.47
C GLY A 13 -14.26 -4.75 -13.47
N GLY A 14 -15.55 -4.71 -13.18
CA GLY A 14 -16.50 -3.95 -13.96
C GLY A 14 -17.37 -3.06 -13.09
N VAL A 15 -17.99 -2.05 -13.71
CA VAL A 15 -18.96 -1.11 -13.17
C VAL A 15 -18.33 0.13 -12.53
N ILE A 16 -17.47 -0.02 -11.53
CA ILE A 16 -16.86 1.11 -10.80
C ILE A 16 -15.42 0.79 -10.37
N SER A 17 -14.60 1.82 -10.24
CA SER A 17 -13.33 1.78 -9.54
C SER A 17 -13.57 1.50 -8.03
N GLY A 18 -12.58 0.94 -7.34
CA GLY A 18 -12.72 0.65 -5.90
C GLY A 18 -13.65 -0.53 -5.56
N VAL A 19 -14.08 -1.33 -6.55
CA VAL A 19 -14.97 -2.49 -6.32
C VAL A 19 -14.33 -3.62 -5.47
N GLY A 20 -13.05 -3.49 -5.12
CA GLY A 20 -12.33 -4.43 -4.25
C GLY A 20 -11.59 -5.55 -4.98
N LYS A 21 -11.12 -5.30 -6.22
CA LYS A 21 -10.29 -6.24 -6.99
C LYS A 21 -9.01 -6.64 -6.24
N GLY A 22 -8.27 -5.66 -5.69
CA GLY A 22 -7.02 -5.89 -4.97
C GLY A 22 -7.20 -6.80 -3.76
N ILE A 23 -8.20 -6.52 -2.94
CA ILE A 23 -8.54 -7.35 -1.77
C ILE A 23 -8.99 -8.76 -2.20
N ALA A 24 -9.76 -8.88 -3.29
CA ALA A 24 -10.18 -10.16 -3.82
C ALA A 24 -8.99 -10.99 -4.32
N ALA A 25 -8.11 -10.38 -5.12
CA ALA A 25 -6.88 -11.00 -5.62
C ALA A 25 -5.97 -11.46 -4.46
N ALA A 26 -5.69 -10.56 -3.51
CA ALA A 26 -4.88 -10.85 -2.34
C ALA A 26 -5.50 -11.98 -1.49
N SER A 27 -6.82 -12.00 -1.32
CA SER A 27 -7.54 -13.05 -0.57
C SER A 27 -7.44 -14.42 -1.25
N ILE A 28 -7.56 -14.49 -2.57
CA ILE A 28 -7.31 -15.71 -3.34
C ILE A 28 -5.85 -16.16 -3.12
N GLY A 29 -4.91 -15.21 -3.15
CA GLY A 29 -3.50 -15.47 -2.89
C GLY A 29 -3.24 -16.08 -1.51
N VAL A 30 -3.91 -15.57 -0.47
CA VAL A 30 -3.84 -16.11 0.90
C VAL A 30 -4.29 -17.57 0.94
N ILE A 31 -5.42 -17.88 0.31
CA ILE A 31 -5.95 -19.24 0.26
C ILE A 31 -4.96 -20.19 -0.43
N LEU A 32 -4.40 -19.78 -1.56
CA LEU A 32 -3.45 -20.59 -2.32
C LEU A 32 -2.11 -20.75 -1.57
N LYS A 33 -1.65 -19.69 -0.90
CA LYS A 33 -0.47 -19.75 -0.02
C LYS A 33 -0.69 -20.69 1.16
N GLY A 34 -1.88 -20.67 1.76
CA GLY A 34 -2.29 -21.62 2.81
C GLY A 34 -2.29 -23.08 2.34
N LYS A 35 -2.40 -23.35 1.04
CA LYS A 35 -2.24 -24.69 0.44
C LYS A 35 -0.77 -25.09 0.21
N GLY A 36 0.19 -24.25 0.58
CA GLY A 36 1.63 -24.49 0.42
C GLY A 36 2.19 -24.07 -0.94
N LEU A 37 1.42 -23.36 -1.76
CA LEU A 37 1.87 -22.85 -3.06
C LEU A 37 2.68 -21.57 -2.91
N LYS A 38 3.69 -21.39 -3.77
CA LYS A 38 4.40 -20.11 -3.94
C LYS A 38 3.55 -19.19 -4.80
N VAL A 39 3.06 -18.12 -4.20
CA VAL A 39 2.15 -17.17 -4.82
C VAL A 39 2.85 -15.85 -5.03
N SER A 40 2.77 -15.30 -6.24
CA SER A 40 3.13 -13.90 -6.53
C SER A 40 1.92 -13.14 -7.06
N ILE A 41 1.98 -11.81 -6.96
CA ILE A 41 0.90 -10.94 -7.37
C ILE A 41 1.45 -9.73 -8.11
N GLN A 42 0.75 -9.30 -9.17
CA GLN A 42 1.07 -8.15 -9.98
C GLN A 42 -0.17 -7.32 -10.24
N LYS A 43 -0.01 -6.02 -10.21
CA LYS A 43 -1.00 -5.06 -10.68
C LYS A 43 -0.63 -4.53 -12.07
N CYS A 44 -1.62 -4.44 -12.94
CA CYS A 44 -1.54 -3.85 -14.26
C CYS A 44 -2.48 -2.65 -14.33
N ASP A 45 -1.94 -1.42 -14.23
CA ASP A 45 -2.75 -0.20 -14.26
C ASP A 45 -2.72 0.48 -15.61
N PRO A 46 -3.92 0.86 -16.13
CA PRO A 46 -4.04 1.36 -17.50
C PRO A 46 -3.70 2.84 -17.68
N TYR A 47 -3.57 3.64 -16.61
CA TYR A 47 -3.30 5.06 -16.77
C TYR A 47 -1.89 5.34 -17.31
N LEU A 48 -1.72 6.52 -17.95
CA LEU A 48 -0.53 6.88 -18.71
C LEU A 48 0.61 7.47 -17.86
N ASN A 49 0.48 7.47 -16.54
CA ASN A 49 1.58 7.84 -15.66
C ASN A 49 2.70 6.79 -15.74
N VAL A 50 3.95 7.24 -15.67
CA VAL A 50 5.12 6.35 -15.69
C VAL A 50 5.31 5.64 -14.34
N ASP A 51 4.98 6.36 -13.26
CA ASP A 51 4.92 5.86 -11.88
C ASP A 51 3.81 6.60 -11.09
N ALA A 52 3.57 6.17 -9.87
CA ALA A 52 2.56 6.77 -9.00
C ALA A 52 3.08 7.95 -8.16
N GLY A 53 4.37 8.29 -8.27
CA GLY A 53 5.02 9.26 -7.38
C GLY A 53 4.50 10.69 -7.50
N LEU A 54 3.95 11.05 -8.66
CA LEU A 54 3.39 12.37 -8.94
C LEU A 54 1.86 12.41 -8.89
N LEU A 55 1.19 11.30 -8.59
CA LEU A 55 -0.26 11.26 -8.41
C LEU A 55 -0.67 12.02 -7.15
N ASN A 56 -1.82 12.70 -7.22
CA ASN A 56 -2.39 13.39 -6.07
C ASN A 56 -2.91 12.38 -5.02
N PRO A 57 -2.32 12.33 -3.80
CA PRO A 57 -2.76 11.37 -2.78
C PRO A 57 -4.21 11.58 -2.30
N ALA A 58 -4.74 12.80 -2.44
CA ALA A 58 -6.14 13.07 -2.09
C ALA A 58 -7.14 12.36 -3.02
N GLU A 59 -6.74 12.08 -4.27
CA GLU A 59 -7.58 11.44 -5.29
C GLU A 59 -7.30 9.96 -5.43
N HIS A 60 -6.02 9.57 -5.36
CA HIS A 60 -5.56 8.21 -5.65
C HIS A 60 -5.19 7.40 -4.40
N GLY A 61 -5.21 8.03 -3.21
CA GLY A 61 -4.75 7.41 -1.97
C GLY A 61 -3.22 7.43 -1.83
N GLU A 62 -2.72 6.55 -0.97
CA GLU A 62 -1.30 6.47 -0.62
C GLU A 62 -0.43 6.07 -1.81
N CYS A 63 0.71 6.75 -1.98
CA CYS A 63 1.77 6.27 -2.84
C CYS A 63 2.64 5.27 -2.05
N PHE A 64 2.47 3.99 -2.35
CA PHE A 64 3.26 2.91 -1.74
C PHE A 64 4.60 2.75 -2.47
N VAL A 65 5.63 2.27 -1.77
CA VAL A 65 6.96 2.02 -2.36
C VAL A 65 7.36 0.57 -2.16
N THR A 66 7.77 -0.10 -3.24
CA THR A 66 8.29 -1.46 -3.21
C THR A 66 9.69 -1.53 -2.58
N LYS A 67 10.17 -2.73 -2.22
CA LYS A 67 11.51 -2.90 -1.60
C LYS A 67 12.66 -2.40 -2.48
N ASP A 68 12.50 -2.44 -3.78
CA ASP A 68 13.49 -2.03 -4.79
C ASP A 68 13.21 -0.66 -5.41
N GLY A 69 12.28 0.12 -4.81
CA GLY A 69 12.10 1.55 -5.05
C GLY A 69 11.14 1.92 -6.17
N ALA A 70 10.20 1.08 -6.54
CA ALA A 70 9.10 1.51 -7.41
C ALA A 70 8.03 2.25 -6.60
N GLU A 71 7.61 3.42 -7.08
CA GLU A 71 6.45 4.16 -6.56
C GLU A 71 5.18 3.63 -7.22
N THR A 72 4.25 3.19 -6.40
CA THR A 72 3.04 2.46 -6.83
C THR A 72 1.81 2.98 -6.11
N ASP A 73 0.64 2.52 -6.50
CA ASP A 73 -0.58 2.80 -5.75
C ASP A 73 -0.69 1.95 -4.47
N LEU A 74 -1.74 2.22 -3.70
CA LEU A 74 -2.00 1.62 -2.38
C LEU A 74 -2.26 0.10 -2.42
N ASP A 75 -2.65 -0.46 -3.57
CA ASP A 75 -2.99 -1.89 -3.69
C ASP A 75 -1.80 -2.80 -3.39
N LEU A 76 -0.56 -2.36 -3.75
CA LEU A 76 0.63 -3.13 -3.43
C LEU A 76 0.85 -3.25 -1.92
N GLY A 77 0.48 -2.24 -1.15
CA GLY A 77 0.45 -2.31 0.30
C GLY A 77 -0.53 -3.38 0.81
N HIS A 78 -1.71 -3.48 0.20
CA HIS A 78 -2.65 -4.57 0.51
C HIS A 78 -2.05 -5.94 0.19
N TYR A 79 -1.39 -6.09 -0.96
CA TYR A 79 -0.75 -7.36 -1.33
C TYR A 79 0.31 -7.77 -0.32
N GLU A 80 1.20 -6.85 0.09
CA GLU A 80 2.22 -7.12 1.09
C GLU A 80 1.61 -7.49 2.46
N ARG A 81 0.52 -6.82 2.86
CA ARG A 81 -0.17 -7.12 4.13
C ARG A 81 -0.87 -8.48 4.13
N PHE A 82 -1.44 -8.89 2.98
CA PHE A 82 -2.13 -10.16 2.85
C PHE A 82 -1.18 -11.34 2.65
N LEU A 83 -0.19 -11.20 1.80
CA LEU A 83 0.72 -12.29 1.46
C LEU A 83 1.93 -12.39 2.42
N ASP A 84 2.15 -11.39 3.27
CA ASP A 84 3.36 -11.24 4.11
C ASP A 84 4.65 -11.44 3.30
N GLU A 85 4.70 -10.80 2.13
CA GLU A 85 5.85 -10.79 1.24
C GLU A 85 6.10 -9.39 0.69
N GLU A 86 7.37 -9.03 0.47
CA GLU A 86 7.72 -7.74 -0.08
C GLU A 86 7.60 -7.75 -1.61
N THR A 87 6.86 -6.78 -2.15
CA THR A 87 6.72 -6.56 -3.59
C THR A 87 7.96 -5.90 -4.20
N THR A 88 8.08 -6.05 -5.51
CA THR A 88 9.15 -5.47 -6.33
C THR A 88 8.58 -4.63 -7.46
N LYS A 89 9.46 -3.94 -8.19
CA LYS A 89 9.09 -3.20 -9.41
C LYS A 89 8.45 -4.08 -10.49
N ASP A 90 8.65 -5.40 -10.44
CA ASP A 90 7.96 -6.32 -11.33
C ASP A 90 6.52 -6.60 -10.88
N SER A 91 6.16 -6.27 -9.65
CA SER A 91 4.79 -6.39 -9.12
C SER A 91 3.84 -5.28 -9.60
N ILE A 92 4.32 -4.31 -10.37
CA ILE A 92 3.51 -3.23 -10.96
C ILE A 92 3.86 -3.05 -12.44
N THR A 93 2.84 -2.91 -13.27
CA THR A 93 2.97 -2.59 -14.70
C THR A 93 2.02 -1.46 -15.07
N LEU A 94 2.58 -0.32 -15.44
CA LEU A 94 1.84 0.89 -15.81
C LEU A 94 1.88 1.10 -17.32
N SER A 95 0.76 1.50 -17.92
CA SER A 95 0.69 1.81 -19.35
C SER A 95 1.76 2.81 -19.77
N GLY A 96 1.92 3.92 -19.04
CA GLY A 96 2.92 4.95 -19.38
C GLY A 96 4.32 4.40 -19.51
N LYS A 97 4.73 3.52 -18.59
CA LYS A 97 6.04 2.85 -18.64
C LYS A 97 6.16 1.91 -19.84
N LEU A 98 5.10 1.13 -20.13
CA LEU A 98 5.08 0.23 -21.29
C LEU A 98 5.19 1.01 -22.61
N TYR A 99 4.44 2.11 -22.77
CA TYR A 99 4.54 2.98 -23.95
C TYR A 99 5.93 3.60 -24.07
N GLN A 100 6.52 4.06 -22.97
CA GLN A 100 7.86 4.63 -22.98
C GLN A 100 8.91 3.59 -23.43
N GLU A 101 8.83 2.36 -22.91
CA GLU A 101 9.69 1.24 -23.33
C GLU A 101 9.50 0.90 -24.82
N LEU A 102 8.25 0.85 -25.29
CA LEU A 102 7.90 0.55 -26.68
C LEU A 102 8.46 1.61 -27.63
N ILE A 103 8.24 2.90 -27.31
CA ILE A 103 8.73 4.04 -28.11
C ILE A 103 10.25 4.07 -28.11
N LYS A 104 10.90 3.86 -26.96
CA LYS A 104 12.35 3.79 -26.86
C LYS A 104 12.92 2.69 -27.74
N LYS A 105 12.30 1.51 -27.75
CA LYS A 105 12.69 0.38 -28.61
C LYS A 105 12.49 0.70 -30.10
N GLU A 106 11.40 1.38 -30.48
CA GLU A 106 11.17 1.85 -31.84
C GLU A 106 12.28 2.82 -32.27
N ARG A 107 12.53 3.86 -31.49
CA ARG A 107 13.54 4.89 -31.77
C ARG A 107 14.97 4.33 -31.87
N SER A 108 15.25 3.24 -31.18
CA SER A 108 16.53 2.51 -31.29
C SER A 108 16.61 1.51 -32.46
N GLY A 109 15.59 1.45 -33.33
CA GLY A 109 15.56 0.53 -34.48
C GLY A 109 15.20 -0.91 -34.13
N GLY A 110 14.75 -1.19 -32.91
CA GLY A 110 14.50 -2.55 -32.42
C GLY A 110 13.38 -3.31 -33.12
N PHE A 111 12.61 -2.65 -33.99
CA PHE A 111 11.56 -3.27 -34.80
C PHE A 111 11.93 -3.48 -36.28
N HIS A 112 13.18 -3.14 -36.66
CA HIS A 112 13.69 -3.40 -38.02
C HIS A 112 12.78 -2.91 -39.17
N GLY A 113 12.21 -1.71 -39.04
CA GLY A 113 11.35 -1.07 -40.03
C GLY A 113 9.89 -1.56 -40.05
N LYS A 114 9.48 -2.44 -39.14
CA LYS A 114 8.08 -2.87 -39.02
C LYS A 114 7.22 -1.73 -38.42
N THR A 115 5.97 -1.65 -38.86
CA THR A 115 4.96 -0.81 -38.24
C THR A 115 4.67 -1.29 -36.81
N VAL A 116 4.81 -0.42 -35.82
CA VAL A 116 4.54 -0.73 -34.42
C VAL A 116 3.05 -0.48 -34.14
N GLN A 117 2.38 -1.46 -33.53
CA GLN A 117 0.94 -1.46 -33.28
C GLN A 117 0.67 -1.89 -31.82
N LEU A 118 -0.53 -1.59 -31.31
CA LEU A 118 -0.95 -2.08 -29.98
C LEU A 118 -0.92 -3.61 -29.93
N VAL A 119 -1.47 -4.26 -30.97
CA VAL A 119 -1.40 -5.72 -31.16
C VAL A 119 -0.52 -5.98 -32.39
N PRO A 120 0.56 -6.77 -32.31
CA PRO A 120 0.99 -7.54 -31.11
C PRO A 120 2.01 -6.82 -30.20
N HIS A 121 2.57 -5.67 -30.57
CA HIS A 121 3.80 -5.16 -29.98
C HIS A 121 3.64 -4.73 -28.50
N LEU A 122 2.55 -3.99 -28.18
CA LEU A 122 2.26 -3.60 -26.78
C LEU A 122 1.77 -4.81 -25.98
N THR A 123 0.89 -5.64 -26.56
CA THR A 123 0.42 -6.86 -25.87
C THR A 123 1.55 -7.83 -25.58
N ASP A 124 2.52 -7.98 -26.48
CA ASP A 124 3.73 -8.79 -26.24
C ASP A 124 4.59 -8.21 -25.11
N THR A 125 4.69 -6.88 -25.00
CA THR A 125 5.40 -6.23 -23.90
C THR A 125 4.70 -6.50 -22.55
N ILE A 126 3.36 -6.47 -22.53
CA ILE A 126 2.56 -6.84 -21.34
C ILE A 126 2.79 -8.32 -21.00
N HIS A 127 2.73 -9.23 -21.97
CA HIS A 127 3.02 -10.66 -21.77
C HIS A 127 4.39 -10.88 -21.13
N GLN A 128 5.43 -10.20 -21.63
CA GLN A 128 6.78 -10.31 -21.08
C GLN A 128 6.84 -9.80 -19.63
N SER A 129 6.11 -8.73 -19.31
CA SER A 129 6.02 -8.24 -17.94
C SER A 129 5.39 -9.28 -17.00
N ILE A 130 4.27 -9.89 -17.40
CA ILE A 130 3.58 -10.93 -16.62
C ILE A 130 4.48 -12.16 -16.44
N LEU A 131 5.14 -12.63 -17.50
CA LEU A 131 6.06 -13.76 -17.44
C LEU A 131 7.27 -13.49 -16.54
N ARG A 132 7.79 -12.26 -16.54
CA ARG A 132 8.90 -11.86 -15.67
C ARG A 132 8.48 -11.84 -14.21
N ALA A 133 7.34 -11.23 -13.90
CA ALA A 133 6.80 -11.13 -12.53
C ALA A 133 6.43 -12.50 -11.94
N SER A 134 6.07 -13.48 -12.78
CA SER A 134 5.66 -14.83 -12.36
C SER A 134 6.83 -15.78 -12.07
N GLN A 135 8.08 -15.36 -12.30
CA GLN A 135 9.24 -16.26 -12.18
C GLN A 135 9.39 -16.83 -10.76
N GLY A 136 9.48 -18.14 -10.67
CA GLY A 136 9.65 -18.85 -9.40
C GLY A 136 8.37 -19.08 -8.60
N SER A 137 7.21 -18.71 -9.12
CA SER A 137 5.91 -18.90 -8.50
C SER A 137 5.17 -20.11 -9.09
N ASP A 138 4.41 -20.80 -8.25
CA ASP A 138 3.49 -21.86 -8.67
C ASP A 138 2.20 -21.24 -9.23
N VAL A 139 1.75 -20.14 -8.59
CA VAL A 139 0.59 -19.34 -9.03
C VAL A 139 0.96 -17.87 -9.08
N HIS A 140 0.59 -17.21 -10.16
CA HIS A 140 0.74 -15.77 -10.34
C HIS A 140 -0.63 -15.10 -10.52
N LEU A 141 -0.94 -14.18 -9.63
CA LEU A 141 -2.17 -13.37 -9.69
C LEU A 141 -1.87 -12.06 -10.44
N VAL A 142 -2.74 -11.70 -11.37
CA VAL A 142 -2.65 -10.45 -12.13
C VAL A 142 -3.94 -9.68 -11.96
N GLU A 143 -3.87 -8.56 -11.26
CA GLU A 143 -5.00 -7.64 -11.17
C GLU A 143 -4.95 -6.63 -12.30
N ILE A 144 -6.05 -6.50 -13.04
CA ILE A 144 -6.21 -5.46 -14.07
C ILE A 144 -6.91 -4.26 -13.45
N GLY A 145 -6.21 -3.12 -13.39
CA GLY A 145 -6.74 -1.85 -12.93
C GLY A 145 -7.82 -1.29 -13.87
N GLY A 146 -8.52 -0.27 -13.39
CA GLY A 146 -9.62 0.34 -14.13
C GLY A 146 -10.87 -0.54 -14.22
N THR A 147 -11.74 -0.21 -15.15
CA THR A 147 -13.02 -0.87 -15.41
C THR A 147 -12.99 -1.50 -16.80
N ILE A 148 -13.53 -2.72 -16.92
CA ILE A 148 -13.67 -3.35 -18.24
C ILE A 148 -14.57 -2.48 -19.12
N GLY A 149 -14.06 -2.14 -20.32
CA GLY A 149 -14.72 -1.24 -21.28
C GLY A 149 -14.09 0.16 -21.34
N ASP A 150 -13.26 0.54 -20.39
CA ASP A 150 -12.51 1.79 -20.43
C ASP A 150 -11.43 1.72 -21.53
N TYR A 151 -11.28 2.82 -22.28
CA TYR A 151 -10.35 2.88 -23.43
C TYR A 151 -8.90 2.59 -23.03
N GLU A 152 -8.49 3.07 -21.88
CA GLU A 152 -7.12 2.93 -21.38
C GLU A 152 -6.77 1.46 -21.07
N GLY A 153 -7.77 0.66 -20.67
CA GLY A 153 -7.61 -0.74 -20.28
C GLY A 153 -7.54 -1.73 -21.45
N LEU A 154 -7.88 -1.31 -22.67
CA LEU A 154 -8.06 -2.23 -23.80
C LEU A 154 -6.83 -3.08 -24.11
N ALA A 155 -5.63 -2.50 -24.04
CA ALA A 155 -4.40 -3.23 -24.31
C ALA A 155 -4.14 -4.36 -23.29
N PHE A 156 -4.45 -4.13 -22.01
CA PHE A 156 -4.33 -5.15 -20.96
C PHE A 156 -5.38 -6.26 -21.14
N VAL A 157 -6.63 -5.88 -21.43
CA VAL A 157 -7.70 -6.86 -21.67
C VAL A 157 -7.35 -7.75 -22.86
N GLU A 158 -6.86 -7.18 -23.95
CA GLU A 158 -6.42 -7.94 -25.13
C GLU A 158 -5.20 -8.82 -24.82
N ALA A 159 -4.26 -8.30 -24.02
CA ALA A 159 -3.10 -9.09 -23.61
C ALA A 159 -3.52 -10.31 -22.78
N ILE A 160 -4.36 -10.16 -21.74
CA ILE A 160 -4.78 -11.31 -20.93
C ILE A 160 -5.62 -12.30 -21.72
N ARG A 161 -6.43 -11.83 -22.67
CA ARG A 161 -7.18 -12.69 -23.58
C ARG A 161 -6.27 -13.60 -24.41
N THR A 162 -5.22 -13.03 -24.98
CA THR A 162 -4.27 -13.77 -25.84
C THR A 162 -3.20 -14.54 -25.05
N PHE A 163 -3.03 -14.24 -23.76
CA PHE A 163 -2.02 -14.88 -22.89
C PHE A 163 -2.21 -16.41 -22.79
N SER A 164 -3.45 -16.87 -22.79
CA SER A 164 -3.77 -18.30 -22.74
C SER A 164 -3.22 -19.08 -23.94
N SER A 165 -3.10 -18.43 -25.11
CA SER A 165 -2.46 -19.05 -26.29
C SER A 165 -0.96 -19.26 -26.10
N LEU A 166 -0.32 -18.45 -25.25
CA LEU A 166 1.11 -18.53 -24.96
C LEU A 166 1.46 -19.61 -23.94
N VAL A 167 0.65 -19.73 -22.85
CA VAL A 167 0.96 -20.61 -21.72
C VAL A 167 0.07 -21.87 -21.67
N GLY A 168 -1.00 -21.91 -22.45
CA GLY A 168 -2.04 -22.94 -22.46
C GLY A 168 -3.27 -22.52 -21.64
N GLN A 169 -4.45 -22.74 -22.18
CA GLN A 169 -5.72 -22.34 -21.57
C GLN A 169 -5.92 -22.94 -20.18
N GLN A 170 -5.50 -24.19 -19.96
CA GLN A 170 -5.57 -24.87 -18.66
C GLN A 170 -4.70 -24.23 -17.56
N ASN A 171 -3.85 -23.29 -17.91
CA ASN A 171 -2.99 -22.54 -16.99
C ASN A 171 -3.51 -21.13 -16.71
N CYS A 172 -4.66 -20.74 -17.25
CA CYS A 172 -5.28 -19.43 -17.05
C CYS A 172 -6.65 -19.59 -16.41
N LEU A 173 -6.95 -18.76 -15.40
CA LEU A 173 -8.26 -18.66 -14.77
C LEU A 173 -8.64 -17.17 -14.68
N TYR A 174 -9.89 -16.87 -15.04
CA TYR A 174 -10.40 -15.50 -15.10
C TYR A 174 -11.42 -15.25 -14.01
N VAL A 175 -11.16 -14.26 -13.17
CA VAL A 175 -12.04 -13.82 -12.09
C VAL A 175 -12.57 -12.43 -12.43
N SER A 176 -13.88 -12.25 -12.39
CA SER A 176 -14.51 -10.95 -12.59
C SER A 176 -15.16 -10.46 -11.31
N VAL A 177 -14.73 -9.31 -10.81
CA VAL A 177 -15.35 -8.63 -9.66
C VAL A 177 -16.39 -7.64 -10.17
N VAL A 178 -17.64 -7.84 -9.84
CA VAL A 178 -18.76 -7.02 -10.30
C VAL A 178 -19.52 -6.41 -9.13
N TYR A 179 -20.20 -5.30 -9.38
CA TYR A 179 -21.01 -4.64 -8.35
C TYR A 179 -22.50 -4.85 -8.57
N VAL A 180 -23.20 -5.19 -7.51
CA VAL A 180 -24.65 -5.39 -7.48
C VAL A 180 -25.26 -4.44 -6.43
N PRO A 181 -25.61 -3.22 -6.83
CA PRO A 181 -26.08 -2.20 -5.91
C PRO A 181 -27.42 -2.57 -5.26
N TRP A 182 -27.57 -2.18 -4.00
CA TRP A 182 -28.83 -2.15 -3.28
C TRP A 182 -29.50 -0.79 -3.43
N LEU A 183 -30.64 -0.74 -4.06
CA LEU A 183 -31.42 0.50 -4.16
C LEU A 183 -32.30 0.68 -2.93
N LYS A 184 -31.97 1.68 -2.10
CA LYS A 184 -32.69 1.96 -0.83
C LYS A 184 -34.16 2.30 -1.05
N ILE A 185 -34.51 2.99 -2.15
CA ILE A 185 -35.89 3.42 -2.44
C ILE A 185 -36.78 2.23 -2.80
N SER A 186 -36.34 1.39 -3.74
CA SER A 186 -37.10 0.20 -4.18
C SER A 186 -36.83 -1.05 -3.34
N GLN A 187 -35.92 -1.00 -2.37
CA GLN A 187 -35.51 -2.11 -1.49
C GLN A 187 -35.20 -3.40 -2.26
N GLU A 188 -34.40 -3.27 -3.31
CA GLU A 188 -34.01 -4.40 -4.16
C GLU A 188 -32.56 -4.33 -4.63
N PHE A 189 -31.98 -5.49 -4.93
CA PHE A 189 -30.71 -5.59 -5.61
C PHE A 189 -30.87 -5.47 -7.12
N LYS A 190 -30.03 -4.66 -7.78
CA LYS A 190 -30.02 -4.50 -9.22
C LYS A 190 -28.84 -5.22 -9.85
N THR A 191 -29.14 -6.29 -10.59
CA THR A 191 -28.11 -7.10 -11.27
C THR A 191 -27.68 -6.53 -12.64
N LYS A 192 -28.38 -5.52 -13.17
CA LYS A 192 -28.11 -5.01 -14.50
C LYS A 192 -26.68 -4.45 -14.67
N PRO A 193 -26.11 -3.68 -13.71
CA PRO A 193 -24.72 -3.24 -13.82
C PRO A 193 -23.74 -4.40 -13.93
N ALA A 194 -23.89 -5.43 -13.08
CA ALA A 194 -23.07 -6.63 -13.15
C ALA A 194 -23.22 -7.38 -14.47
N GLN A 195 -24.44 -7.47 -15.00
CA GLN A 195 -24.71 -8.08 -16.32
C GLN A 195 -24.01 -7.32 -17.44
N ASN A 196 -24.05 -5.98 -17.44
CA ASN A 196 -23.38 -5.16 -18.45
C ASN A 196 -21.86 -5.39 -18.40
N ALA A 197 -21.22 -5.33 -17.23
CA ALA A 197 -19.79 -5.59 -17.08
C ALA A 197 -19.38 -6.99 -17.61
N LEU A 198 -20.19 -8.01 -17.33
CA LEU A 198 -19.95 -9.37 -17.85
C LEU A 198 -20.20 -9.48 -19.35
N GLN A 199 -21.13 -8.69 -19.89
CA GLN A 199 -21.35 -8.60 -21.34
C GLN A 199 -20.17 -7.94 -22.04
N ASP A 200 -19.63 -6.87 -21.48
CA ASP A 200 -18.47 -6.16 -22.03
C ASP A 200 -17.24 -7.10 -22.02
N LEU A 201 -16.96 -7.78 -20.89
CA LEU A 201 -15.86 -8.75 -20.79
C LEU A 201 -15.99 -9.86 -21.84
N ARG A 202 -17.19 -10.39 -22.03
CA ARG A 202 -17.48 -11.39 -23.08
C ARG A 202 -17.34 -10.82 -24.49
N GLY A 203 -17.66 -9.53 -24.69
CA GLY A 203 -17.43 -8.81 -25.96
C GLY A 203 -15.96 -8.80 -26.36
N PHE A 204 -15.05 -8.79 -25.39
CA PHE A 204 -13.61 -8.96 -25.61
C PHE A 204 -13.18 -10.43 -25.77
N GLY A 205 -14.11 -11.41 -25.71
CA GLY A 205 -13.80 -12.83 -25.86
C GLY A 205 -13.30 -13.51 -24.59
N ILE A 206 -13.53 -12.90 -23.41
CA ILE A 206 -13.19 -13.50 -22.11
C ILE A 206 -14.49 -13.92 -21.40
N ILE A 207 -14.59 -15.20 -21.06
CA ILE A 207 -15.64 -15.73 -20.19
C ILE A 207 -15.00 -15.96 -18.81
N PRO A 208 -15.51 -15.32 -17.75
CA PRO A 208 -14.94 -15.54 -16.42
C PRO A 208 -15.23 -16.95 -15.93
N ASP A 209 -14.24 -17.57 -15.28
CA ASP A 209 -14.41 -18.83 -14.56
C ASP A 209 -15.08 -18.60 -13.20
N ILE A 210 -14.88 -17.43 -12.61
CA ILE A 210 -15.39 -17.02 -11.29
C ILE A 210 -15.94 -15.60 -11.38
N VAL A 211 -17.10 -15.37 -10.77
CA VAL A 211 -17.67 -14.03 -10.59
C VAL A 211 -17.82 -13.73 -9.09
N LEU A 212 -17.17 -12.66 -8.64
CA LEU A 212 -17.30 -12.14 -7.29
C LEU A 212 -18.26 -10.94 -7.31
N ALA A 213 -19.48 -11.14 -6.83
CA ALA A 213 -20.54 -10.13 -6.83
C ALA A 213 -20.52 -9.32 -5.53
N ARG A 214 -19.96 -8.12 -5.57
CA ARG A 214 -19.93 -7.18 -4.43
C ARG A 214 -21.29 -6.58 -4.19
N THR A 215 -21.69 -6.51 -2.92
CA THR A 215 -22.98 -5.95 -2.48
C THR A 215 -22.80 -5.21 -1.16
N GLU A 216 -23.62 -4.19 -0.87
CA GLU A 216 -23.56 -3.48 0.42
C GLU A 216 -24.01 -4.36 1.60
N LYS A 217 -24.85 -5.35 1.36
CA LYS A 217 -25.35 -6.29 2.36
C LYS A 217 -25.53 -7.67 1.74
N MET A 218 -25.72 -8.69 2.57
CA MET A 218 -25.96 -10.04 2.09
C MET A 218 -27.17 -10.09 1.13
N ALA A 219 -26.93 -10.56 -0.09
CA ALA A 219 -27.94 -10.73 -1.11
C ALA A 219 -28.48 -12.18 -1.14
N PRO A 220 -29.77 -12.37 -1.49
CA PRO A 220 -30.32 -13.70 -1.69
C PRO A 220 -29.58 -14.51 -2.77
N ARG A 221 -29.47 -15.82 -2.60
CA ARG A 221 -28.82 -16.74 -3.58
C ARG A 221 -29.38 -16.59 -4.99
N ALA A 222 -30.67 -16.27 -5.13
CA ALA A 222 -31.32 -16.01 -6.42
C ALA A 222 -30.62 -14.93 -7.27
N ILE A 223 -29.94 -13.96 -6.62
CA ILE A 223 -29.12 -12.95 -7.31
C ILE A 223 -27.91 -13.60 -7.98
N ALA A 224 -27.17 -14.46 -7.27
CA ALA A 224 -26.06 -15.23 -7.82
C ALA A 224 -26.52 -16.15 -8.95
N ASP A 225 -27.64 -16.85 -8.78
CA ASP A 225 -28.22 -17.72 -9.81
C ASP A 225 -28.60 -16.96 -11.10
N LYS A 226 -29.09 -15.73 -10.94
CA LYS A 226 -29.42 -14.84 -12.07
C LYS A 226 -28.15 -14.41 -12.81
N ILE A 227 -27.08 -14.05 -12.08
CA ILE A 227 -25.79 -13.68 -12.66
C ILE A 227 -25.17 -14.87 -13.38
N ALA A 228 -25.15 -16.06 -12.75
CA ALA A 228 -24.61 -17.29 -13.32
C ALA A 228 -25.27 -17.65 -14.66
N ARG A 229 -26.60 -17.59 -14.70
CA ARG A 229 -27.35 -17.84 -15.96
C ARG A 229 -27.00 -16.82 -17.05
N PHE A 230 -26.88 -15.54 -16.70
CA PHE A 230 -26.52 -14.48 -17.66
C PHE A 230 -25.09 -14.66 -18.18
N ALA A 231 -24.14 -14.95 -17.31
CA ALA A 231 -22.74 -15.16 -17.65
C ALA A 231 -22.47 -16.49 -18.35
N ASN A 232 -23.44 -17.42 -18.31
CA ASN A 232 -23.31 -18.81 -18.77
C ASN A 232 -22.18 -19.58 -18.11
N ILE A 233 -22.13 -19.47 -16.76
CA ILE A 233 -21.16 -20.17 -15.92
C ILE A 233 -21.87 -21.00 -14.85
N PRO A 234 -21.19 -21.97 -14.22
CA PRO A 234 -21.77 -22.75 -13.12
C PRO A 234 -22.23 -21.85 -11.96
N LYS A 235 -23.34 -22.21 -11.31
CA LYS A 235 -23.87 -21.44 -10.17
C LYS A 235 -22.90 -21.36 -9.00
N GLN A 236 -22.06 -22.35 -8.83
CA GLN A 236 -21.00 -22.42 -7.82
C GLN A 236 -19.90 -21.38 -8.05
N ALA A 237 -19.71 -20.99 -9.29
CA ALA A 237 -18.70 -20.00 -9.68
C ALA A 237 -19.09 -18.54 -9.38
N VAL A 238 -20.33 -18.28 -8.90
CA VAL A 238 -20.78 -16.94 -8.52
C VAL A 238 -20.88 -16.82 -7.00
N VAL A 239 -20.06 -15.94 -6.42
CA VAL A 239 -19.97 -15.69 -4.98
C VAL A 239 -20.49 -14.30 -4.65
N ILE A 240 -21.42 -14.22 -3.69
CA ILE A 240 -21.85 -12.94 -3.11
C ILE A 240 -20.83 -12.51 -2.05
N LEU A 241 -20.28 -11.30 -2.20
CA LEU A 241 -19.34 -10.68 -1.26
C LEU A 241 -19.98 -9.40 -0.71
N PRO A 242 -20.67 -9.46 0.44
CA PRO A 242 -21.20 -8.26 1.08
C PRO A 242 -20.10 -7.42 1.69
N ASP A 243 -20.42 -6.15 1.98
CA ASP A 243 -19.54 -5.31 2.78
C ASP A 243 -19.34 -5.93 4.17
N ILE A 244 -18.11 -5.86 4.64
CA ILE A 244 -17.67 -6.46 5.91
C ILE A 244 -16.86 -5.45 6.72
N LYS A 245 -16.83 -5.64 8.03
CA LYS A 245 -16.14 -4.74 8.95
C LYS A 245 -14.61 -4.76 8.80
N SER A 246 -14.07 -5.92 8.45
CA SER A 246 -12.63 -6.10 8.28
C SER A 246 -12.33 -6.78 6.95
N VAL A 247 -11.45 -6.18 6.14
CA VAL A 247 -10.99 -6.78 4.88
C VAL A 247 -10.31 -8.14 5.10
N TYR A 248 -9.81 -8.40 6.31
CA TYR A 248 -9.20 -9.67 6.70
C TYR A 248 -10.19 -10.83 6.85
N ASP A 249 -11.49 -10.56 6.78
CA ASP A 249 -12.54 -11.60 6.74
C ASP A 249 -12.83 -12.11 5.31
N VAL A 250 -12.37 -11.40 4.25
CA VAL A 250 -12.63 -11.77 2.86
C VAL A 250 -12.13 -13.18 2.51
N PRO A 251 -10.90 -13.61 2.90
CA PRO A 251 -10.43 -14.96 2.61
C PRO A 251 -11.39 -16.04 3.16
N PHE A 252 -11.94 -15.85 4.36
CA PHE A 252 -12.89 -16.79 4.97
C PHE A 252 -14.24 -16.82 4.27
N ASN A 253 -14.70 -15.66 3.76
CA ASN A 253 -15.94 -15.61 2.98
C ASN A 253 -15.79 -16.34 1.64
N LEU A 254 -14.62 -16.24 1.01
CA LEU A 254 -14.30 -17.02 -0.19
C LEU A 254 -14.23 -18.54 0.12
N LEU A 255 -13.58 -18.94 1.21
CA LEU A 255 -13.48 -20.35 1.61
C LEU A 255 -14.82 -21.00 1.96
N LYS A 256 -15.79 -20.23 2.48
CA LYS A 256 -17.14 -20.71 2.76
C LYS A 256 -18.00 -20.90 1.51
N SER A 257 -17.54 -20.42 0.38
CA SER A 257 -18.22 -20.54 -0.90
C SER A 257 -17.62 -21.68 -1.72
N ASP A 258 -18.32 -22.09 -2.76
CA ASP A 258 -17.89 -23.17 -3.67
C ASP A 258 -16.63 -22.83 -4.50
N ILE A 259 -16.10 -21.59 -4.39
CA ILE A 259 -14.90 -21.14 -5.10
C ILE A 259 -13.66 -21.96 -4.72
N ALA A 260 -13.62 -22.45 -3.47
CA ALA A 260 -12.52 -23.29 -3.02
C ALA A 260 -12.36 -24.54 -3.88
N GLU A 261 -13.47 -25.14 -4.33
CA GLU A 261 -13.46 -26.28 -5.24
C GLU A 261 -12.94 -25.90 -6.63
N VAL A 262 -13.39 -24.75 -7.18
CA VAL A 262 -12.88 -24.24 -8.47
C VAL A 262 -11.38 -24.00 -8.42
N LEU A 263 -10.88 -23.40 -7.34
CA LEU A 263 -9.44 -23.18 -7.14
C LEU A 263 -8.70 -24.52 -7.00
N ASN A 264 -9.24 -25.50 -6.25
CA ASN A 264 -8.65 -26.83 -6.09
C ASN A 264 -8.46 -27.53 -7.45
N GLN A 265 -9.51 -27.53 -8.26
CA GLN A 265 -9.49 -28.11 -9.61
C GLN A 265 -8.46 -27.40 -10.51
N PHE A 266 -8.41 -26.06 -10.43
CA PHE A 266 -7.48 -25.27 -11.25
C PHE A 266 -6.01 -25.55 -10.91
N VAL A 267 -5.65 -25.60 -9.62
CA VAL A 267 -4.27 -25.86 -9.19
C VAL A 267 -3.95 -27.35 -9.05
N ASN A 268 -4.96 -28.22 -9.20
CA ASN A 268 -4.87 -29.67 -9.01
C ASN A 268 -4.36 -30.07 -7.61
N ILE A 269 -4.86 -29.38 -6.57
CA ILE A 269 -4.50 -29.60 -5.16
C ILE A 269 -5.78 -29.60 -4.34
N ASP A 270 -6.06 -30.71 -3.66
CA ASP A 270 -7.29 -30.92 -2.88
C ASP A 270 -7.05 -30.97 -1.36
N ASN A 271 -6.02 -30.27 -0.87
CA ASN A 271 -5.84 -30.10 0.56
C ASN A 271 -6.59 -28.85 1.08
N GLN A 272 -6.96 -28.88 2.36
CA GLN A 272 -7.48 -27.69 3.02
C GLN A 272 -6.32 -26.69 3.24
N PRO A 273 -6.54 -25.38 3.02
CA PRO A 273 -5.52 -24.39 3.30
C PRO A 273 -5.26 -24.23 4.80
N ASP A 274 -4.01 -24.08 5.20
CA ASP A 274 -3.68 -23.66 6.56
C ASP A 274 -4.03 -22.16 6.72
N MET A 275 -5.08 -21.90 7.47
CA MET A 275 -5.57 -20.56 7.80
C MET A 275 -5.35 -20.17 9.26
N SER A 276 -4.56 -20.94 10.01
CA SER A 276 -4.38 -20.78 11.46
C SER A 276 -3.94 -19.37 11.88
N ALA A 277 -2.98 -18.79 11.16
CA ALA A 277 -2.53 -17.42 11.39
C ALA A 277 -3.64 -16.38 11.11
N TRP A 278 -4.43 -16.60 10.04
CA TRP A 278 -5.56 -15.75 9.67
C TRP A 278 -6.73 -15.87 10.65
N GLU A 279 -7.01 -17.07 11.17
CA GLU A 279 -8.00 -17.27 12.23
C GLU A 279 -7.61 -16.54 13.51
N LYS A 280 -6.32 -16.60 13.87
CA LYS A 280 -5.79 -15.80 14.98
C LYS A 280 -6.00 -14.31 14.74
N LEU A 281 -5.62 -13.79 13.55
CA LEU A 281 -5.80 -12.38 13.18
C LEU A 281 -7.28 -11.98 13.28
N ARG A 282 -8.18 -12.78 12.69
CA ARG A 282 -9.62 -12.55 12.72
C ARG A 282 -10.14 -12.44 14.15
N ARG A 283 -9.71 -13.34 15.04
CA ARG A 283 -10.10 -13.33 16.44
C ARG A 283 -9.65 -12.07 17.15
N ILE A 284 -8.34 -11.72 17.05
CA ILE A 284 -7.81 -10.55 17.75
C ILE A 284 -8.33 -9.23 17.19
N SER A 285 -8.56 -9.13 15.89
CA SER A 285 -9.07 -7.91 15.24
C SER A 285 -10.56 -7.65 15.52
N SER A 286 -11.33 -8.67 15.90
CA SER A 286 -12.75 -8.57 16.26
C SER A 286 -12.97 -8.46 17.77
N GLN A 287 -11.95 -8.70 18.57
CA GLN A 287 -12.03 -8.66 20.03
C GLN A 287 -12.14 -7.20 20.49
N ARG A 288 -12.99 -6.97 21.51
CA ARG A 288 -12.99 -5.73 22.29
C ARG A 288 -12.13 -5.93 23.52
N TYR A 289 -11.30 -4.93 23.80
CA TYR A 289 -10.40 -4.89 24.95
C TYR A 289 -10.91 -3.87 25.96
N ASP A 290 -10.50 -4.00 27.23
CA ASP A 290 -10.95 -3.12 28.31
C ASP A 290 -10.40 -1.70 28.18
N ARG A 291 -9.22 -1.56 27.53
CA ARG A 291 -8.53 -0.28 27.37
C ARG A 291 -8.65 0.22 25.94
N THR A 292 -8.88 1.53 25.81
CA THR A 292 -8.85 2.26 24.55
C THR A 292 -7.72 3.29 24.59
N VAL A 293 -6.97 3.41 23.50
CA VAL A 293 -5.96 4.45 23.28
C VAL A 293 -6.35 5.30 22.10
N THR A 294 -6.18 6.61 22.23
CA THR A 294 -6.52 7.60 21.20
C THR A 294 -5.23 8.15 20.59
N VAL A 295 -5.03 7.94 19.29
CA VAL A 295 -3.90 8.50 18.54
C VAL A 295 -4.35 9.69 17.72
N GLY A 296 -3.72 10.85 17.93
CA GLY A 296 -3.86 12.03 17.08
C GLY A 296 -2.96 11.91 15.84
N LEU A 297 -3.56 11.77 14.66
CA LEU A 297 -2.86 11.77 13.39
C LEU A 297 -2.85 13.19 12.82
N VAL A 298 -1.70 13.90 12.92
CA VAL A 298 -1.57 15.30 12.44
C VAL A 298 -1.26 15.28 10.95
N ALA A 299 -2.30 15.37 10.13
CA ALA A 299 -2.28 15.07 8.70
C ALA A 299 -2.68 16.27 7.84
N LYS A 300 -2.24 16.28 6.57
CA LYS A 300 -2.61 17.29 5.56
C LYS A 300 -3.94 16.96 4.86
N TYR A 301 -4.24 15.67 4.70
CA TYR A 301 -5.40 15.15 3.98
C TYR A 301 -6.27 14.39 4.97
N THR A 302 -7.30 15.06 5.49
CA THR A 302 -8.21 14.49 6.49
C THR A 302 -9.49 13.94 5.89
N ASP A 303 -9.78 14.28 4.63
CA ASP A 303 -11.03 13.92 3.94
C ASP A 303 -10.94 12.56 3.21
N ASN A 304 -9.71 12.10 2.90
CA ASN A 304 -9.48 10.80 2.28
C ASN A 304 -8.56 9.94 3.17
N THR A 305 -9.15 8.97 3.86
CA THR A 305 -8.44 8.06 4.77
C THR A 305 -7.43 7.15 4.06
N ASP A 306 -7.62 6.90 2.76
CA ASP A 306 -6.74 6.03 1.96
C ASP A 306 -5.36 6.66 1.71
N THR A 307 -5.25 7.99 1.89
CA THR A 307 -3.94 8.70 1.82
C THR A 307 -2.93 8.20 2.84
N TYR A 308 -3.37 7.66 3.97
CA TYR A 308 -2.51 7.16 5.05
C TYR A 308 -2.86 5.72 5.44
N ILE A 309 -3.31 4.91 4.47
CA ILE A 309 -3.80 3.55 4.72
C ILE A 309 -2.75 2.67 5.42
N SER A 310 -1.47 2.74 5.01
CA SER A 310 -0.41 1.96 5.64
C SER A 310 -0.14 2.40 7.08
N VAL A 311 -0.22 3.70 7.39
CA VAL A 311 -0.11 4.21 8.76
C VAL A 311 -1.25 3.69 9.62
N THR A 312 -2.49 3.80 9.15
CA THR A 312 -3.67 3.34 9.90
C THR A 312 -3.66 1.82 10.11
N GLU A 313 -3.27 1.05 9.10
CA GLU A 313 -3.13 -0.40 9.22
C GLU A 313 -1.98 -0.82 10.15
N ALA A 314 -0.86 -0.07 10.16
CA ALA A 314 0.25 -0.30 11.10
C ALA A 314 -0.16 -0.03 12.55
N LEU A 315 -0.92 1.05 12.79
CA LEU A 315 -1.49 1.36 14.12
C LEU A 315 -2.49 0.29 14.57
N LYS A 316 -3.39 -0.18 13.69
CA LYS A 316 -4.32 -1.28 13.99
C LYS A 316 -3.57 -2.57 14.34
N ALA A 317 -2.58 -2.96 13.54
CA ALA A 317 -1.77 -4.15 13.80
C ALA A 317 -1.06 -4.05 15.17
N ALA A 318 -0.50 -2.88 15.50
CA ALA A 318 0.13 -2.61 16.78
C ALA A 318 -0.88 -2.63 17.95
N SER A 319 -2.09 -2.13 17.76
CA SER A 319 -3.14 -2.18 18.80
C SER A 319 -3.56 -3.61 19.10
N TYR A 320 -3.68 -4.47 18.08
CA TYR A 320 -3.96 -5.89 18.27
C TYR A 320 -2.86 -6.58 19.08
N ALA A 321 -1.59 -6.29 18.78
CA ALA A 321 -0.45 -6.86 19.52
C ALA A 321 -0.38 -6.40 20.99
N ASN A 322 -0.85 -5.19 21.29
CA ASN A 322 -0.89 -4.64 22.65
C ASN A 322 -2.24 -4.89 23.36
N GLN A 323 -3.20 -5.55 22.72
CA GLN A 323 -4.52 -5.87 23.26
C GLN A 323 -5.27 -4.62 23.77
N VAL A 324 -5.29 -3.57 22.94
CA VAL A 324 -6.03 -2.33 23.19
C VAL A 324 -6.94 -2.01 22.01
N ASN A 325 -8.05 -1.29 22.28
CA ASN A 325 -8.84 -0.68 21.23
C ASN A 325 -8.13 0.59 20.76
N LEU A 326 -8.11 0.81 19.47
CA LEU A 326 -7.54 2.01 18.86
C LEU A 326 -8.65 2.97 18.43
N GLU A 327 -8.55 4.21 18.88
CA GLU A 327 -9.31 5.34 18.35
C GLU A 327 -8.36 6.28 17.61
N LEU A 328 -8.70 6.61 16.36
CA LEU A 328 -7.92 7.53 15.53
C LEU A 328 -8.64 8.88 15.47
N LYS A 329 -7.96 9.92 15.92
CA LYS A 329 -8.41 11.30 15.80
C LYS A 329 -7.60 12.00 14.72
N TRP A 330 -8.27 12.34 13.61
CA TRP A 330 -7.67 13.08 12.52
C TRP A 330 -7.57 14.56 12.91
N LEU A 331 -6.35 15.08 12.97
CA LEU A 331 -6.04 16.46 13.29
C LEU A 331 -5.51 17.16 12.03
N ASN A 332 -6.20 18.22 11.61
CA ASN A 332 -5.77 18.96 10.42
C ASN A 332 -4.51 19.76 10.75
N ALA A 333 -3.42 19.46 10.04
CA ALA A 333 -2.12 20.10 10.25
C ALA A 333 -2.12 21.62 9.99
N GLU A 334 -3.11 22.19 9.31
CA GLU A 334 -3.20 23.64 9.07
C GLU A 334 -3.82 24.39 10.25
N THR A 335 -4.66 23.73 11.05
CA THR A 335 -5.49 24.38 12.08
C THR A 335 -5.32 23.76 13.47
N VAL A 336 -4.48 22.76 13.65
CA VAL A 336 -4.34 22.01 14.90
C VAL A 336 -4.05 22.92 16.10
N THR A 337 -4.82 22.72 17.17
CA THR A 337 -4.73 23.48 18.42
C THR A 337 -4.08 22.69 19.55
N ASP A 338 -3.63 23.38 20.61
CA ASP A 338 -3.06 22.72 21.79
C ASP A 338 -4.10 21.87 22.52
N GLU A 339 -5.38 22.31 22.53
CA GLU A 339 -6.49 21.56 23.12
C GLU A 339 -6.72 20.24 22.39
N GLU A 340 -6.61 20.24 21.07
CA GLU A 340 -6.72 19.02 20.27
C GLU A 340 -5.54 18.07 20.54
N LEU A 341 -4.31 18.60 20.62
CA LEU A 341 -3.11 17.84 20.95
C LEU A 341 -3.16 17.28 22.39
N ALA A 342 -3.73 18.05 23.33
CA ALA A 342 -3.94 17.60 24.71
C ALA A 342 -4.93 16.43 24.79
N SER A 343 -5.95 16.42 23.93
CA SER A 343 -7.08 15.48 23.98
C SER A 343 -6.79 14.06 23.52
N VAL A 344 -5.58 13.78 23.05
CA VAL A 344 -5.14 12.45 22.57
C VAL A 344 -4.08 11.86 23.49
N ASP A 345 -3.92 10.53 23.51
CA ASP A 345 -2.92 9.85 24.34
C ASP A 345 -1.53 9.93 23.71
N GLY A 346 -1.44 10.01 22.38
CA GLY A 346 -0.20 10.19 21.65
C GLY A 346 -0.40 10.82 20.29
N ILE A 347 0.69 11.36 19.74
CA ILE A 347 0.71 12.11 18.49
C ILE A 347 1.53 11.34 17.46
N LEU A 348 0.96 11.13 16.27
CA LEU A 348 1.66 10.63 15.10
C LEU A 348 1.68 11.69 14.00
N VAL A 349 2.89 12.01 13.51
CA VAL A 349 3.06 12.92 12.37
C VAL A 349 3.55 12.09 11.16
N PRO A 350 2.71 11.87 10.16
CA PRO A 350 3.03 11.05 9.00
C PRO A 350 3.89 11.80 7.98
N GLY A 351 4.42 11.05 7.01
CA GLY A 351 5.08 11.57 5.83
C GLY A 351 4.22 12.54 5.00
N GLY A 352 4.84 13.17 4.01
CA GLY A 352 4.19 14.10 3.09
C GLY A 352 5.18 14.99 2.37
N PHE A 353 4.69 15.76 1.39
CA PHE A 353 5.45 16.73 0.60
C PHE A 353 4.72 18.06 0.50
N GLY A 354 5.45 19.12 0.13
CA GLY A 354 4.91 20.47 -0.06
C GLY A 354 4.71 21.23 1.25
N THR A 355 4.56 22.54 1.15
CA THR A 355 4.64 23.49 2.26
C THR A 355 3.38 23.59 3.13
N ARG A 356 2.24 23.07 2.66
CA ARG A 356 0.95 23.16 3.38
C ARG A 356 0.97 22.39 4.69
N GLY A 357 0.57 23.03 5.80
CA GLY A 357 0.41 22.41 7.13
C GLY A 357 1.71 22.04 7.85
N LEU A 358 2.89 22.53 7.38
CA LEU A 358 4.17 22.20 8.02
C LEU A 358 4.29 22.82 9.42
N GLU A 359 3.90 24.09 9.60
CA GLU A 359 3.98 24.73 10.92
C GLU A 359 3.11 24.03 11.98
N GLY A 360 1.93 23.51 11.62
CA GLY A 360 1.13 22.72 12.56
C GLY A 360 1.77 21.37 12.91
N LYS A 361 2.51 20.76 11.98
CA LYS A 361 3.30 19.55 12.28
C LYS A 361 4.50 19.84 13.18
N ILE A 362 5.18 20.98 12.97
CA ILE A 362 6.25 21.49 13.84
C ILE A 362 5.68 21.76 15.24
N LYS A 363 4.54 22.46 15.32
CA LYS A 363 3.81 22.73 16.57
C LYS A 363 3.45 21.43 17.30
N ALA A 364 3.00 20.40 16.59
CA ALA A 364 2.66 19.11 17.19
C ALA A 364 3.89 18.41 17.79
N ALA A 365 5.05 18.49 17.14
CA ALA A 365 6.31 17.96 17.64
C ALA A 365 6.82 18.76 18.86
N ASP A 366 6.76 20.08 18.82
CA ASP A 366 7.12 20.97 19.92
C ASP A 366 6.23 20.75 21.15
N TYR A 367 4.91 20.63 20.91
CA TYR A 367 3.94 20.30 21.96
C TYR A 367 4.29 18.96 22.64
N ALA A 368 4.61 17.93 21.83
CA ALA A 368 4.97 16.63 22.36
C ALA A 368 6.25 16.69 23.22
N LEU A 369 7.30 17.38 22.76
CA LEU A 369 8.54 17.59 23.52
C LEU A 369 8.30 18.34 24.83
N THR A 370 7.40 19.34 24.83
CA THR A 370 7.14 20.19 25.99
C THR A 370 6.32 19.47 27.06
N HIS A 371 5.38 18.61 26.67
CA HIS A 371 4.38 18.03 27.56
C HIS A 371 4.58 16.52 27.83
N ASP A 372 5.76 15.97 27.51
CA ASP A 372 6.04 14.52 27.60
C ASP A 372 4.95 13.65 26.93
N LYS A 373 4.38 14.15 25.81
CA LYS A 373 3.35 13.45 25.06
C LYS A 373 3.99 12.46 24.10
N PRO A 374 3.68 11.15 24.15
CA PRO A 374 4.24 10.19 23.21
C PRO A 374 4.12 10.64 21.76
N TYR A 375 5.24 10.59 21.03
CA TYR A 375 5.36 11.07 19.67
C TYR A 375 6.01 10.04 18.75
N LEU A 376 5.40 9.80 17.59
CA LEU A 376 5.99 9.03 16.50
C LEU A 376 6.00 9.87 15.22
N GLY A 377 7.21 10.21 14.75
CA GLY A 377 7.40 10.97 13.51
C GLY A 377 7.89 10.07 12.36
N LEU A 378 7.21 10.12 11.20
CA LEU A 378 7.54 9.33 10.02
C LEU A 378 7.95 10.24 8.87
N CYS A 379 9.13 10.05 8.27
CA CYS A 379 9.67 10.80 7.15
C CYS A 379 9.60 12.33 7.40
N LEU A 380 8.64 13.04 6.84
CA LEU A 380 8.38 14.46 7.14
C LEU A 380 8.19 14.71 8.66
N GLY A 381 7.64 13.73 9.39
CA GLY A 381 7.48 13.83 10.84
C GLY A 381 8.80 13.92 11.61
N LEU A 382 9.86 13.23 11.14
CA LEU A 382 11.22 13.43 11.67
C LEU A 382 11.73 14.82 11.35
N GLN A 383 11.53 15.29 10.12
CA GLN A 383 12.01 16.60 9.69
C GLN A 383 11.37 17.73 10.51
N MET A 384 10.07 17.65 10.75
CA MET A 384 9.35 18.63 11.58
C MET A 384 9.78 18.58 13.07
N ALA A 385 10.08 17.39 13.59
CA ALA A 385 10.63 17.23 14.93
C ALA A 385 12.03 17.83 15.04
N ALA A 386 12.89 17.66 14.04
CA ALA A 386 14.22 18.27 14.00
C ALA A 386 14.16 19.80 13.97
N ILE A 387 13.24 20.38 13.17
CA ILE A 387 13.01 21.83 13.15
C ILE A 387 12.50 22.33 14.51
N ALA A 388 11.51 21.64 15.11
CA ALA A 388 10.99 22.00 16.43
C ALA A 388 12.10 21.99 17.49
N ALA A 389 12.93 20.96 17.53
CA ALA A 389 14.05 20.86 18.45
C ALA A 389 15.10 21.95 18.18
N ALA A 390 15.47 22.23 16.92
CA ALA A 390 16.42 23.28 16.60
C ALA A 390 15.92 24.68 17.04
N ARG A 391 14.63 24.98 16.87
CA ARG A 391 14.02 26.22 17.38
C ARG A 391 14.12 26.33 18.90
N ARG A 392 13.86 25.25 19.61
CA ARG A 392 14.01 25.14 21.08
C ARG A 392 15.46 25.31 21.52
N GLY A 393 16.42 24.79 20.74
CA GLY A 393 17.86 24.89 20.97
C GLY A 393 18.46 26.24 20.60
N GLY A 394 17.63 27.26 20.30
CA GLY A 394 18.06 28.64 20.09
C GLY A 394 18.18 29.06 18.62
N LEU A 395 17.85 28.21 17.65
CA LEU A 395 17.78 28.57 16.24
C LEU A 395 16.34 28.94 15.85
N GLU A 396 15.85 30.08 16.31
CA GLU A 396 14.43 30.48 16.19
C GLU A 396 13.87 30.44 14.75
N LYS A 397 14.73 30.67 13.76
CA LYS A 397 14.35 30.69 12.33
C LYS A 397 14.60 29.36 11.63
N ALA A 398 14.88 28.27 12.38
CA ALA A 398 15.07 26.94 11.80
C ALA A 398 13.93 26.57 10.85
N THR A 399 14.27 26.10 9.65
CA THR A 399 13.33 25.80 8.57
C THR A 399 13.85 24.68 7.65
N SER A 400 13.19 24.47 6.54
CA SER A 400 13.55 23.54 5.47
C SER A 400 13.74 24.28 4.17
N THR A 401 14.69 23.86 3.32
CA THR A 401 14.82 24.37 1.94
C THR A 401 13.59 24.08 1.07
N GLU A 402 12.68 23.18 1.50
CA GLU A 402 11.36 23.02 0.86
C GLU A 402 10.43 24.20 1.15
N ILE A 403 10.57 24.84 2.33
CA ILE A 403 9.76 25.98 2.76
C ILE A 403 10.38 27.30 2.27
N ASP A 404 11.67 27.47 2.52
CA ASP A 404 12.43 28.66 2.18
C ASP A 404 13.79 28.26 1.54
N PRO A 405 13.86 28.19 0.20
CA PRO A 405 15.08 27.79 -0.51
C PRO A 405 16.29 28.70 -0.28
N GLU A 406 16.07 29.95 0.15
CA GLU A 406 17.13 30.94 0.38
C GLU A 406 17.56 31.04 1.85
N SER A 407 16.93 30.25 2.74
CA SER A 407 17.24 30.26 4.16
C SER A 407 18.68 29.80 4.43
N ARG A 408 19.30 30.42 5.45
CA ARG A 408 20.60 29.98 5.98
C ARG A 408 20.43 29.08 7.22
N ASP A 409 19.22 28.97 7.75
CA ASP A 409 18.85 28.17 8.92
C ASP A 409 18.14 26.88 8.46
N ASP A 410 18.65 26.30 7.37
CA ASP A 410 18.10 25.13 6.68
C ASP A 410 18.46 23.81 7.41
N VAL A 411 17.80 23.61 8.55
CA VAL A 411 17.92 22.39 9.37
C VAL A 411 17.52 21.14 8.56
N ILE A 412 16.63 21.31 7.59
CA ILE A 412 16.26 20.31 6.61
C ILE A 412 16.63 20.83 5.22
N TYR A 413 17.44 20.06 4.48
CA TYR A 413 17.93 20.44 3.19
C TYR A 413 17.74 19.36 2.13
N ILE A 414 17.79 19.77 0.87
CA ILE A 414 17.70 18.81 -0.25
C ILE A 414 19.01 18.04 -0.39
N MET A 415 18.95 16.72 -0.51
CA MET A 415 20.12 15.85 -0.74
C MET A 415 20.91 16.31 -1.97
N ASP A 416 22.25 16.26 -1.91
CA ASP A 416 23.12 16.77 -2.97
C ASP A 416 22.89 16.05 -4.32
N ASP A 417 22.57 14.77 -4.30
CA ASP A 417 22.22 13.98 -5.48
C ASP A 417 20.83 14.28 -6.05
N GLN A 418 20.02 15.07 -5.35
CA GLN A 418 18.68 15.52 -5.77
C GLN A 418 18.66 16.93 -6.34
N LYS A 419 19.75 17.71 -6.17
CA LYS A 419 19.85 19.08 -6.67
C LYS A 419 19.88 19.12 -8.20
N GLY A 420 19.21 20.11 -8.80
CA GLY A 420 19.26 20.37 -10.25
C GLY A 420 18.57 19.33 -11.14
N LYS A 421 17.74 18.45 -10.60
CA LYS A 421 16.96 17.49 -11.40
C LYS A 421 15.75 18.18 -12.01
N GLU A 422 15.70 18.28 -13.35
CA GLU A 422 14.56 18.82 -14.11
C GLU A 422 13.33 17.89 -13.99
N SER A 423 13.56 16.55 -13.99
CA SER A 423 12.51 15.54 -13.79
C SER A 423 12.55 15.05 -12.35
N THR A 424 11.45 15.19 -11.62
CA THR A 424 11.35 14.84 -10.20
C THR A 424 10.75 13.45 -9.94
N GLY A 425 10.06 12.84 -10.93
CA GLY A 425 9.49 11.50 -10.79
C GLY A 425 10.57 10.42 -10.67
N GLY A 426 10.41 9.47 -9.73
CA GLY A 426 11.30 8.33 -9.55
C GLY A 426 12.74 8.64 -9.16
N THR A 427 13.04 9.85 -8.69
CA THR A 427 14.42 10.29 -8.42
C THR A 427 14.79 10.38 -6.95
N MET A 428 13.83 10.23 -6.04
CA MET A 428 14.04 10.27 -4.59
C MET A 428 14.87 9.08 -4.09
N ARG A 429 15.22 9.09 -2.82
CA ARG A 429 15.74 7.91 -2.14
C ARG A 429 14.57 6.95 -1.89
N LEU A 430 14.48 5.90 -2.70
CA LEU A 430 13.34 4.99 -2.80
C LEU A 430 13.72 3.54 -2.52
N GLY A 431 12.91 2.84 -1.73
CA GLY A 431 13.09 1.42 -1.44
C GLY A 431 13.74 1.12 -0.09
N ASN A 432 14.25 -0.09 0.06
CA ASN A 432 14.86 -0.56 1.30
C ASN A 432 16.30 -0.08 1.44
N TYR A 433 16.62 0.58 2.57
CA TYR A 433 17.98 1.00 2.91
C TYR A 433 18.35 0.56 4.33
N PRO A 434 19.62 0.19 4.56
CA PRO A 434 20.11 -0.14 5.88
C PRO A 434 20.37 1.12 6.71
N ALA A 435 20.14 1.01 8.02
CA ALA A 435 20.52 1.99 9.02
C ALA A 435 21.28 1.34 10.18
N LYS A 436 22.24 2.06 10.76
CA LYS A 436 22.95 1.71 11.98
C LYS A 436 22.34 2.47 13.14
N LEU A 437 21.92 1.75 14.18
CA LEU A 437 21.37 2.31 15.41
C LEU A 437 22.46 2.46 16.46
N VAL A 438 22.36 3.52 17.25
CA VAL A 438 23.25 3.75 18.39
C VAL A 438 22.98 2.69 19.46
N ALA A 439 24.00 1.96 19.87
CA ALA A 439 23.88 0.94 20.91
C ALA A 439 23.39 1.57 22.23
N GLY A 440 22.37 0.96 22.85
CA GLY A 440 21.75 1.48 24.08
C GLY A 440 20.68 2.55 23.86
N SER A 441 20.48 3.06 22.63
CA SER A 441 19.36 3.95 22.33
C SER A 441 18.01 3.25 22.50
N GLN A 442 16.95 4.03 22.75
CA GLN A 442 15.59 3.50 22.85
C GLN A 442 15.18 2.79 21.55
N VAL A 443 15.56 3.36 20.38
CA VAL A 443 15.32 2.75 19.08
C VAL A 443 16.00 1.37 18.96
N ALA A 444 17.29 1.26 19.34
CA ALA A 444 18.01 -0.03 19.27
C ALA A 444 17.39 -1.09 20.22
N GLN A 445 16.89 -0.68 21.39
CA GLN A 445 16.17 -1.58 22.31
C GLN A 445 14.84 -2.07 21.71
N ILE A 446 14.09 -1.19 21.03
CA ILE A 446 12.81 -1.51 20.39
C ILE A 446 13.00 -2.52 19.25
N TYR A 447 14.02 -2.33 18.43
CA TYR A 447 14.32 -3.26 17.32
C TYR A 447 15.03 -4.54 17.80
N GLY A 448 15.66 -4.52 18.95
CA GLY A 448 16.49 -5.64 19.47
C GLY A 448 17.78 -5.87 18.68
N THR A 449 18.23 -4.89 17.91
CA THR A 449 19.44 -4.95 17.06
C THR A 449 19.98 -3.55 16.80
N THR A 450 21.25 -3.48 16.39
CA THR A 450 21.91 -2.22 15.99
C THR A 450 21.99 -2.00 14.48
N THR A 451 21.41 -2.89 13.68
CA THR A 451 21.32 -2.72 12.23
C THR A 451 19.93 -3.10 11.76
N VAL A 452 19.28 -2.20 11.03
CA VAL A 452 17.92 -2.38 10.52
C VAL A 452 17.86 -2.04 9.04
N ILE A 453 16.83 -2.52 8.37
CA ILE A 453 16.51 -2.14 7.00
C ILE A 453 15.13 -1.51 7.04
N GLU A 454 14.98 -0.31 6.49
CA GLU A 454 13.71 0.37 6.42
C GLU A 454 13.41 0.87 5.01
N ARG A 455 12.10 1.11 4.71
CA ARG A 455 11.64 1.60 3.43
C ARG A 455 11.65 3.12 3.41
N HIS A 456 12.20 3.71 2.34
CA HIS A 456 12.38 5.16 2.19
C HIS A 456 11.61 5.70 0.99
N ARG A 457 11.16 6.97 1.13
CA ARG A 457 10.57 7.80 0.10
C ARG A 457 10.78 9.27 0.43
N HIS A 458 11.97 9.81 0.20
CA HIS A 458 12.27 11.22 0.51
C HIS A 458 13.40 11.79 -0.36
N ARG A 459 13.47 13.12 -0.46
CA ARG A 459 14.56 13.86 -1.08
C ARG A 459 15.20 14.89 -0.15
N TYR A 460 14.54 15.22 0.95
CA TYR A 460 15.05 16.11 1.98
C TYR A 460 15.48 15.29 3.19
N GLU A 461 16.46 15.84 3.93
CA GLU A 461 17.02 15.20 5.11
C GLU A 461 17.57 16.22 6.11
N VAL A 462 17.95 15.74 7.31
CA VAL A 462 18.52 16.58 8.37
C VAL A 462 19.92 17.05 7.99
N ASN A 463 20.15 18.36 8.06
CA ASN A 463 21.45 18.97 7.86
C ASN A 463 22.32 18.82 9.11
N GLN A 464 23.39 18.04 9.00
CA GLN A 464 24.27 17.75 10.13
C GLN A 464 24.96 18.99 10.74
N ALA A 465 25.05 20.10 9.99
CA ALA A 465 25.62 21.34 10.49
C ALA A 465 24.82 21.94 11.68
N PHE A 466 23.56 21.57 11.82
CA PHE A 466 22.66 22.07 12.86
C PHE A 466 22.39 21.08 14.00
N LEU A 467 23.09 19.94 14.06
CA LEU A 467 22.88 18.92 15.09
C LEU A 467 23.05 19.46 16.51
N ASN A 468 23.92 20.44 16.73
CA ASN A 468 24.08 21.06 18.07
C ASN A 468 22.77 21.69 18.53
N TYR A 469 22.09 22.46 17.68
CA TYR A 469 20.80 23.08 18.02
C TYR A 469 19.70 22.04 18.25
N ILE A 470 19.68 20.96 17.45
CA ILE A 470 18.75 19.85 17.63
C ILE A 470 18.96 19.16 18.98
N ASN A 471 20.23 18.93 19.36
CA ASN A 471 20.60 18.30 20.63
C ASN A 471 20.26 19.21 21.83
N ASP A 472 20.57 20.51 21.75
CA ASP A 472 20.23 21.49 22.78
C ASP A 472 18.71 21.62 22.95
N GLY A 473 17.93 21.35 21.90
CA GLY A 473 16.48 21.29 21.94
C GLY A 473 15.89 19.98 22.45
N GLY A 474 16.73 18.99 22.82
CA GLY A 474 16.32 17.76 23.50
C GLY A 474 16.23 16.52 22.63
N LEU A 475 16.58 16.57 21.33
CA LEU A 475 16.64 15.40 20.46
C LEU A 475 18.08 15.00 20.16
N ILE A 476 18.36 13.71 20.19
CA ILE A 476 19.65 13.13 19.80
C ILE A 476 19.49 12.24 18.56
N VAL A 477 20.55 12.13 17.76
CA VAL A 477 20.62 11.16 16.68
C VAL A 477 20.80 9.77 17.27
N SER A 478 19.84 8.88 17.04
CA SER A 478 19.85 7.49 17.50
C SER A 478 20.04 6.46 16.39
N GLY A 479 20.12 6.91 15.13
CA GLY A 479 20.45 6.07 13.99
C GLY A 479 20.88 6.87 12.78
N THR A 480 21.81 6.28 11.99
CA THR A 480 22.36 6.89 10.77
C THR A 480 22.43 5.89 9.63
N SER A 481 22.63 6.40 8.40
CA SER A 481 23.07 5.56 7.28
C SER A 481 24.40 4.85 7.63
N PRO A 482 24.75 3.72 6.95
CA PRO A 482 25.97 2.95 7.29
C PRO A 482 27.27 3.76 7.21
N ASP A 483 27.31 4.80 6.39
CA ASP A 483 28.44 5.71 6.23
C ASP A 483 28.40 6.92 7.20
N GLY A 484 27.33 7.02 8.03
CA GLY A 484 27.15 8.08 9.03
C GLY A 484 26.70 9.43 8.48
N ARG A 485 26.45 9.55 7.17
CA ARG A 485 26.14 10.85 6.55
C ARG A 485 24.69 11.29 6.71
N LEU A 486 23.76 10.35 6.76
CA LEU A 486 22.32 10.63 6.83
C LEU A 486 21.77 10.31 8.21
N VAL A 487 20.93 11.19 8.72
CA VAL A 487 20.19 10.96 9.97
C VAL A 487 18.95 10.14 9.68
N GLU A 488 18.90 8.93 10.22
CA GLU A 488 17.80 7.99 10.00
C GLU A 488 16.80 7.96 11.15
N PHE A 489 17.29 8.18 12.37
CA PHE A 489 16.47 8.20 13.58
C PHE A 489 16.94 9.29 14.53
N VAL A 490 15.96 9.93 15.19
CA VAL A 490 16.16 10.78 16.35
C VAL A 490 15.25 10.34 17.48
N GLU A 491 15.71 10.55 18.74
CA GLU A 491 14.92 10.27 19.92
C GLU A 491 15.15 11.31 21.02
N ALA A 492 14.20 11.49 21.93
CA ALA A 492 14.38 12.29 23.15
C ALA A 492 14.63 11.33 24.33
N PRO A 493 15.87 11.21 24.84
CA PRO A 493 16.22 10.18 25.86
C PRO A 493 15.49 10.32 27.19
N GLN A 494 15.09 11.54 27.54
CA GLN A 494 14.42 11.85 28.81
C GLN A 494 12.88 11.78 28.69
N HIS A 495 12.38 11.52 27.45
CA HIS A 495 10.97 11.49 27.16
C HIS A 495 10.44 10.05 27.26
N ARG A 496 9.21 9.87 27.75
CA ARG A 496 8.56 8.56 27.84
C ARG A 496 8.59 7.79 26.52
N PHE A 497 8.26 8.43 25.41
CA PHE A 497 8.39 7.94 24.05
C PHE A 497 8.39 9.11 23.07
N PHE A 498 9.53 9.47 22.56
CA PHE A 498 9.64 10.41 21.44
C PHE A 498 10.66 9.85 20.45
N ILE A 499 10.17 9.29 19.37
CA ILE A 499 10.99 8.69 18.31
C ILE A 499 10.51 9.21 16.97
N ALA A 500 11.46 9.57 16.11
CA ALA A 500 11.16 9.87 14.73
C ALA A 500 12.17 9.21 13.79
N THR A 501 11.70 8.81 12.61
CA THR A 501 12.50 8.15 11.58
C THR A 501 12.31 8.82 10.23
N GLN A 502 13.40 8.89 9.43
CA GLN A 502 13.34 9.38 8.05
C GLN A 502 12.66 8.37 7.12
N ALA A 503 12.57 7.13 7.56
CA ALA A 503 11.94 6.05 6.83
C ALA A 503 10.40 6.03 6.95
N HIS A 504 9.80 5.08 6.23
CA HIS A 504 8.39 4.73 6.23
C HIS A 504 8.19 3.29 6.78
N PRO A 505 8.30 3.09 8.10
CA PRO A 505 8.14 1.76 8.72
C PRO A 505 6.73 1.19 8.56
N GLU A 506 5.72 2.05 8.31
CA GLU A 506 4.34 1.66 8.00
C GLU A 506 4.26 0.74 6.79
N PHE A 507 5.11 0.91 5.77
CA PHE A 507 5.15 0.06 4.58
C PHE A 507 5.61 -1.37 4.88
N ARG A 508 6.33 -1.57 6.00
CA ARG A 508 6.83 -2.88 6.41
C ARG A 508 6.02 -3.53 7.53
N SER A 509 5.02 -2.84 8.06
CA SER A 509 4.10 -3.40 9.05
C SER A 509 3.16 -4.42 8.40
N ARG A 510 2.90 -5.52 9.11
CA ARG A 510 1.98 -6.59 8.70
C ARG A 510 0.96 -6.87 9.79
N PRO A 511 -0.26 -7.28 9.48
CA PRO A 511 -1.29 -7.54 10.49
C PRO A 511 -0.87 -8.57 11.54
N MET A 512 -0.11 -9.58 11.12
CA MET A 512 0.37 -10.66 11.99
C MET A 512 1.79 -10.43 12.52
N ARG A 513 2.50 -9.46 11.98
CA ARG A 513 3.86 -9.06 12.35
C ARG A 513 3.97 -7.54 12.35
N PRO A 514 3.31 -6.87 13.34
CA PRO A 514 3.31 -5.42 13.41
C PRO A 514 4.73 -4.87 13.59
N HIS A 515 4.97 -3.71 13.00
CA HIS A 515 6.28 -3.09 13.04
C HIS A 515 6.68 -2.70 14.48
N PRO A 516 7.93 -2.92 14.92
CA PRO A 516 8.38 -2.69 16.31
C PRO A 516 8.12 -1.27 16.82
N LEU A 517 8.36 -0.24 15.98
CA LEU A 517 8.14 1.16 16.37
C LEU A 517 6.67 1.44 16.67
N PHE A 518 5.75 0.98 15.83
CA PHE A 518 4.32 1.15 16.06
C PHE A 518 3.86 0.39 17.30
N THR A 519 4.39 -0.84 17.51
CA THR A 519 4.08 -1.63 18.70
C THR A 519 4.55 -0.94 19.98
N ALA A 520 5.77 -0.39 19.97
CA ALA A 520 6.31 0.34 21.10
C ALA A 520 5.57 1.66 21.35
N PHE A 521 5.20 2.39 20.29
CA PHE A 521 4.40 3.60 20.38
C PHE A 521 3.05 3.32 21.06
N ILE A 522 2.27 2.37 20.58
CA ILE A 522 0.97 2.00 21.18
C ILE A 522 1.15 1.54 22.63
N ARG A 523 2.22 0.79 22.94
CA ARG A 523 2.53 0.38 24.32
C ARG A 523 2.75 1.60 25.22
N ALA A 524 3.48 2.63 24.77
CA ALA A 524 3.73 3.84 25.53
C ALA A 524 2.45 4.64 25.83
N LEU A 525 1.41 4.52 25.00
CA LEU A 525 0.09 5.12 25.27
C LEU A 525 -0.69 4.34 26.32
N SER A 526 -0.31 3.09 26.55
CA SER A 526 -1.05 2.15 27.40
C SER A 526 -0.54 2.15 28.84
N ILE A 527 0.46 2.93 29.18
CA ILE A 527 0.99 3.11 30.54
C ILE A 527 0.43 4.41 31.10
#